data_4663f8da2f10192ef6302de71feae52c
#
_entry.id   4663f8da2f10192ef6302de71feae52c
#
_cell.length_a   1.000
_cell.length_b   1.000
_cell.length_c   1.000
_cell.angle_alpha   90.00
_cell.angle_beta   90.00
_cell.angle_gamma   90.00
#
_symmetry.space_group_name_H-M   'P 1'
#
loop_
_entity.id
_entity.type
_entity.pdbx_description
1 polymer ?
#
loop_
_entity_poly.entity_id
_entity_poly.type
_entity_poly.pdbx_seq_one_letter_code
_entity_poly.pdbx_strand_id
1 'polypeptide(L)'
;MKRNWNWAVWAGASLVFLGVISYPLFFVRFPALRDFPWANLPMIALGLVLIALGLVRAFRHADLFRGKIFGSVLAVLALALSGFFLYGIFIGARHVLPASHGAPQVGQMAPDFTLPDSQNHPVSLTGALNSPFTPESTTRAATSTAKAAGVILIFYRGYW
;
A
#
# COMPACT_ATOMS: atom_id res chain seq x y z
N MET A 1 -31.59 -24.20 31.35
CA MET A 1 -30.74 -24.69 30.24
C MET A 1 -29.51 -23.80 30.09
N LYS A 2 -28.30 -24.39 29.97
CA LYS A 2 -27.09 -23.61 29.70
C LYS A 2 -27.08 -23.14 28.23
N ARG A 3 -27.10 -21.82 27.99
CA ARG A 3 -27.03 -21.24 26.64
C ARG A 3 -25.65 -21.47 26.07
N ASN A 4 -25.57 -21.93 24.82
CA ASN A 4 -24.34 -22.25 24.13
C ASN A 4 -23.54 -20.97 23.76
N TRP A 5 -22.23 -21.12 23.75
CA TRP A 5 -21.32 -20.08 23.31
C TRP A 5 -21.39 -19.89 21.79
N ASN A 6 -21.54 -18.65 21.33
CA ASN A 6 -21.61 -18.34 19.89
C ASN A 6 -20.21 -18.08 19.33
N TRP A 7 -19.47 -19.17 19.12
CA TRP A 7 -18.08 -19.10 18.64
C TRP A 7 -17.94 -18.40 17.29
N ALA A 8 -18.95 -18.44 16.42
CA ALA A 8 -18.91 -17.85 15.09
C ALA A 8 -18.69 -16.33 15.11
N VAL A 9 -19.34 -15.62 16.09
CA VAL A 9 -19.14 -14.19 16.27
C VAL A 9 -17.70 -13.88 16.68
N TRP A 10 -17.16 -14.66 17.62
CA TRP A 10 -15.78 -14.47 18.09
C TRP A 10 -14.74 -14.78 17.03
N ALA A 11 -14.89 -15.91 16.35
CA ALA A 11 -14.00 -16.28 15.25
C ALA A 11 -14.03 -15.23 14.13
N GLY A 12 -15.23 -14.75 13.78
CA GLY A 12 -15.39 -13.71 12.78
C GLY A 12 -14.75 -12.39 13.19
N ALA A 13 -14.98 -11.94 14.44
CA ALA A 13 -14.35 -10.71 14.94
C ALA A 13 -12.83 -10.81 14.99
N SER A 14 -12.28 -11.95 15.46
CA SER A 14 -10.84 -12.20 15.46
C SER A 14 -10.27 -12.19 14.04
N LEU A 15 -10.98 -12.76 13.08
CA LEU A 15 -10.52 -12.83 11.68
C LEU A 15 -10.51 -11.46 11.02
N VAL A 16 -11.53 -10.62 11.28
CA VAL A 16 -11.53 -9.21 10.83
C VAL A 16 -10.38 -8.45 11.44
N PHE A 17 -10.18 -8.56 12.75
CA PHE A 17 -9.09 -7.88 13.45
C PHE A 17 -7.72 -8.29 12.90
N LEU A 18 -7.46 -9.60 12.76
CA LEU A 18 -6.23 -10.12 12.19
C LEU A 18 -6.07 -9.69 10.72
N GLY A 19 -7.15 -9.69 9.95
CA GLY A 19 -7.14 -9.22 8.57
C GLY A 19 -6.71 -7.77 8.45
N VAL A 20 -7.18 -6.90 9.32
CA VAL A 20 -6.81 -5.48 9.30
C VAL A 20 -5.39 -5.26 9.83
N ILE A 21 -5.06 -5.84 10.99
CA ILE A 21 -3.79 -5.53 11.68
C ILE A 21 -2.57 -6.17 11.01
N SER A 22 -2.76 -7.30 10.33
CA SER A 22 -1.68 -7.97 9.58
C SER A 22 -1.17 -7.15 8.41
N TYR A 23 -1.97 -6.25 7.86
CA TYR A 23 -1.56 -5.40 6.75
C TYR A 23 -0.39 -4.47 7.13
N PRO A 24 -0.51 -3.55 8.11
CA PRO A 24 0.60 -2.67 8.48
C PRO A 24 1.78 -3.40 9.13
N LEU A 25 1.54 -4.52 9.82
CA LEU A 25 2.61 -5.25 10.51
C LEU A 25 3.42 -6.14 9.60
N PHE A 26 2.78 -6.74 8.60
CA PHE A 26 3.40 -7.78 7.78
C PHE A 26 3.30 -7.52 6.29
N PHE A 27 2.09 -7.36 5.75
CA PHE A 27 1.86 -7.37 4.31
C PHE A 27 2.33 -6.10 3.59
N VAL A 28 2.41 -4.96 4.25
CA VAL A 28 2.93 -3.70 3.68
C VAL A 28 4.38 -3.81 3.20
N ARG A 29 5.13 -4.77 3.72
CA ARG A 29 6.54 -5.02 3.34
C ARG A 29 6.68 -5.64 1.95
N PHE A 30 5.64 -6.29 1.45
CA PHE A 30 5.63 -6.95 0.15
C PHE A 30 5.00 -6.04 -0.90
N PRO A 31 5.72 -5.61 -1.95
CA PRO A 31 5.21 -4.65 -2.94
C PRO A 31 3.86 -5.07 -3.55
N ALA A 32 3.72 -6.35 -3.93
CA ALA A 32 2.50 -6.87 -4.54
C ALA A 32 1.26 -6.83 -3.61
N LEU A 33 1.47 -6.91 -2.29
CA LEU A 33 0.40 -6.88 -1.29
C LEU A 33 0.17 -5.48 -0.73
N ARG A 34 1.17 -4.60 -0.85
CA ARG A 34 1.07 -3.20 -0.46
C ARG A 34 0.13 -2.42 -1.37
N ASP A 35 0.24 -2.62 -2.69
CA ASP A 35 -0.54 -1.87 -3.66
C ASP A 35 -2.01 -2.31 -3.69
N PHE A 36 -2.26 -3.59 -3.43
CA PHE A 36 -3.59 -4.15 -3.28
C PHE A 36 -3.60 -5.28 -2.23
N PRO A 37 -4.44 -5.19 -1.18
CA PRO A 37 -4.42 -6.10 -0.04
C PRO A 37 -5.12 -7.44 -0.33
N TRP A 38 -4.64 -8.20 -1.32
CA TRP A 38 -5.23 -9.46 -1.78
C TRP A 38 -5.46 -10.49 -0.67
N ALA A 39 -4.57 -10.57 0.32
CA ALA A 39 -4.70 -11.52 1.42
C ALA A 39 -5.67 -11.02 2.50
N ASN A 40 -5.73 -9.71 2.74
CA ASN A 40 -6.51 -9.12 3.82
C ASN A 40 -8.00 -9.05 3.49
N LEU A 41 -8.36 -8.74 2.23
CA LEU A 41 -9.76 -8.63 1.81
C LEU A 41 -10.56 -9.91 2.01
N PRO A 42 -10.09 -11.12 1.58
CA PRO A 42 -10.79 -12.37 1.86
C PRO A 42 -10.91 -12.68 3.35
N MET A 43 -9.89 -12.37 4.15
CA MET A 43 -9.94 -12.58 5.61
C MET A 43 -11.03 -11.71 6.24
N ILE A 44 -11.09 -10.42 5.88
CA ILE A 44 -12.11 -9.50 6.37
C ILE A 44 -13.50 -9.95 5.91
N ALA A 45 -13.66 -10.29 4.63
CA ALA A 45 -14.94 -10.75 4.08
C ALA A 45 -15.45 -12.01 4.79
N LEU A 46 -14.58 -13.02 4.96
CA LEU A 46 -14.92 -14.25 5.68
C LEU A 46 -15.28 -13.96 7.14
N GLY A 47 -14.52 -13.09 7.80
CA GLY A 47 -14.80 -12.66 9.16
C GLY A 47 -16.17 -12.00 9.31
N LEU A 48 -16.54 -11.10 8.40
CA LEU A 48 -17.85 -10.46 8.38
C LEU A 48 -18.98 -11.46 8.13
N VAL A 49 -18.79 -12.44 7.23
CA VAL A 49 -19.75 -13.52 7.00
C VAL A 49 -19.95 -14.35 8.26
N LEU A 50 -18.88 -14.72 8.98
CA LEU A 50 -18.99 -15.48 10.24
C LEU A 50 -19.73 -14.68 11.32
N ILE A 51 -19.49 -13.37 11.43
CA ILE A 51 -20.22 -12.49 12.34
C ILE A 51 -21.72 -12.48 11.97
N ALA A 52 -22.04 -12.30 10.70
CA ALA A 52 -23.44 -12.28 10.22
C ALA A 52 -24.15 -13.61 10.54
N LEU A 53 -23.52 -14.75 10.25
CA LEU A 53 -24.05 -16.07 10.60
C LEU A 53 -24.22 -16.24 12.11
N GLY A 54 -23.26 -15.76 12.89
CA GLY A 54 -23.35 -15.79 14.35
C GLY A 54 -24.48 -14.92 14.90
N LEU A 55 -24.70 -13.73 14.33
CA LEU A 55 -25.85 -12.87 14.69
C LEU A 55 -27.18 -13.52 14.32
N VAL A 56 -27.31 -14.05 13.12
CA VAL A 56 -28.54 -14.76 12.71
C VAL A 56 -28.87 -15.89 13.69
N ARG A 57 -27.87 -16.68 14.13
CA ARG A 57 -28.06 -17.71 15.15
C ARG A 57 -28.50 -17.13 16.50
N ALA A 58 -27.85 -16.03 16.94
CA ALA A 58 -28.16 -15.39 18.21
C ALA A 58 -29.57 -14.79 18.25
N PHE A 59 -30.09 -14.30 17.12
CA PHE A 59 -31.43 -13.71 17.05
C PHE A 59 -32.52 -14.75 16.80
N ARG A 60 -32.29 -15.73 15.92
CA ARG A 60 -33.27 -16.77 15.59
C ARG A 60 -33.43 -17.84 16.69
N HIS A 61 -32.33 -18.15 17.39
CA HIS A 61 -32.30 -19.18 18.44
C HIS A 61 -31.78 -18.61 19.75
N ALA A 62 -32.47 -17.58 20.24
CA ALA A 62 -32.09 -16.80 21.42
C ALA A 62 -32.07 -17.61 22.73
N ASP A 63 -32.82 -18.66 22.81
CA ASP A 63 -32.89 -19.63 23.89
C ASP A 63 -31.68 -20.55 23.96
N LEU A 64 -31.07 -20.84 22.80
CA LEU A 64 -29.93 -21.74 22.68
C LEU A 64 -28.57 -21.03 22.69
N PHE A 65 -28.49 -19.80 22.15
CA PHE A 65 -27.23 -19.06 22.00
C PHE A 65 -27.20 -17.76 22.82
N ARG A 66 -26.01 -17.50 23.41
CA ARG A 66 -25.70 -16.22 24.06
C ARG A 66 -25.16 -15.22 23.05
N GLY A 67 -25.36 -13.93 23.32
CA GLY A 67 -24.56 -12.89 22.65
C GLY A 67 -25.30 -11.97 21.69
N LYS A 68 -26.61 -11.74 21.89
CA LYS A 68 -27.36 -10.75 21.10
C LYS A 68 -26.71 -9.36 21.19
N ILE A 69 -26.56 -8.81 22.39
CA ILE A 69 -26.00 -7.46 22.57
C ILE A 69 -24.52 -7.45 22.24
N PHE A 70 -23.76 -8.38 22.82
CA PHE A 70 -22.32 -8.43 22.64
C PHE A 70 -21.93 -8.73 21.16
N GLY A 71 -22.66 -9.63 20.51
CA GLY A 71 -22.46 -9.94 19.09
C GLY A 71 -22.77 -8.74 18.18
N SER A 72 -23.83 -7.97 18.51
CA SER A 72 -24.15 -6.75 17.76
C SER A 72 -23.07 -5.66 17.93
N VAL A 73 -22.54 -5.49 19.14
CA VAL A 73 -21.42 -4.56 19.38
C VAL A 73 -20.19 -4.97 18.59
N LEU A 74 -19.82 -6.26 18.62
CA LEU A 74 -18.69 -6.77 17.84
C LEU A 74 -18.90 -6.59 16.33
N ALA A 75 -20.13 -6.77 15.84
CA ALA A 75 -20.43 -6.55 14.43
C ALA A 75 -20.26 -5.08 14.02
N VAL A 76 -20.73 -4.15 14.83
CA VAL A 76 -20.55 -2.71 14.57
C VAL A 76 -19.08 -2.33 14.59
N LEU A 77 -18.31 -2.82 15.57
CA LEU A 77 -16.88 -2.58 15.65
C LEU A 77 -16.13 -3.19 14.45
N ALA A 78 -16.49 -4.41 14.05
CA ALA A 78 -15.87 -5.06 12.88
C ALA A 78 -16.19 -4.32 11.59
N LEU A 79 -17.41 -3.83 11.41
CA LEU A 79 -17.79 -3.01 10.25
C LEU A 79 -17.05 -1.66 10.26
N ALA A 80 -16.99 -0.98 11.39
CA ALA A 80 -16.26 0.27 11.52
C ALA A 80 -14.76 0.10 11.20
N LEU A 81 -14.13 -0.96 11.75
CA LEU A 81 -12.73 -1.28 11.51
C LEU A 81 -12.47 -1.63 10.04
N SER A 82 -13.35 -2.42 9.42
CA SER A 82 -13.26 -2.78 8.01
C SER A 82 -13.44 -1.55 7.12
N GLY A 83 -14.41 -0.70 7.41
CA GLY A 83 -14.66 0.55 6.68
C GLY A 83 -13.47 1.52 6.78
N PHE A 84 -12.89 1.68 7.98
CA PHE A 84 -11.69 2.49 8.18
C PHE A 84 -10.50 1.96 7.39
N PHE A 85 -10.30 0.64 7.39
CA PHE A 85 -9.24 -0.01 6.62
C PHE A 85 -9.42 0.23 5.10
N LEU A 86 -10.62 -0.01 4.57
CA LEU A 86 -10.91 0.22 3.16
C LEU A 86 -10.76 1.69 2.76
N TYR A 87 -11.26 2.59 3.60
CA TYR A 87 -11.08 4.04 3.39
C TYR A 87 -9.59 4.42 3.36
N GLY A 88 -8.81 3.95 4.32
CA GLY A 88 -7.38 4.24 4.41
C GLY A 88 -6.61 3.79 3.18
N ILE A 89 -6.89 2.59 2.66
CA ILE A 89 -6.16 2.04 1.51
C ILE A 89 -6.65 2.65 0.18
N PHE A 90 -7.96 2.68 -0.04
CA PHE A 90 -8.49 3.03 -1.36
C PHE A 90 -8.70 4.53 -1.57
N ILE A 91 -8.87 5.29 -0.49
CA ILE A 91 -9.13 6.73 -0.56
C ILE A 91 -7.97 7.50 0.05
N GLY A 92 -7.63 7.24 1.32
CA GLY A 92 -6.61 8.00 2.05
C GLY A 92 -5.24 7.95 1.38
N ALA A 93 -4.77 6.76 1.01
CA ALA A 93 -3.45 6.60 0.38
C ALA A 93 -3.35 7.27 -1.00
N ARG A 94 -4.46 7.38 -1.74
CA ARG A 94 -4.47 8.02 -3.07
C ARG A 94 -4.46 9.55 -2.99
N HIS A 95 -5.03 10.14 -1.95
CA HIS A 95 -5.05 11.59 -1.77
C HIS A 95 -3.70 12.19 -1.35
N VAL A 96 -2.78 11.37 -0.87
CA VAL A 96 -1.43 11.82 -0.44
C VAL A 96 -0.47 12.00 -1.61
N LEU A 97 -0.78 11.43 -2.78
CA LEU A 97 0.07 11.60 -3.96
C LEU A 97 -0.20 12.99 -4.57
N PRO A 98 0.82 13.86 -4.70
CA PRO A 98 0.64 15.12 -5.38
C PRO A 98 0.20 14.86 -6.82
N ALA A 99 -0.78 15.64 -7.29
CA ALA A 99 -1.18 15.59 -8.68
C ALA A 99 0.04 15.95 -9.55
N SER A 100 0.36 15.14 -10.55
CA SER A 100 1.47 15.37 -11.48
C SER A 100 1.14 16.49 -12.49
N HIS A 101 0.74 17.65 -11.97
CA HIS A 101 0.51 18.83 -12.81
C HIS A 101 1.84 19.30 -13.38
N GLY A 102 1.93 19.38 -14.70
CA GLY A 102 3.12 19.84 -15.40
C GLY A 102 4.20 18.77 -15.62
N ALA A 103 3.92 17.50 -15.36
CA ALA A 103 4.82 16.42 -15.75
C ALA A 103 4.97 16.37 -17.27
N PRO A 104 6.20 16.26 -17.82
CA PRO A 104 6.41 16.12 -19.25
C PRO A 104 5.68 14.92 -19.82
N GLN A 105 5.01 15.08 -20.94
CA GLN A 105 4.37 13.97 -21.66
C GLN A 105 5.40 13.21 -22.49
N VAL A 106 5.12 11.96 -22.82
CA VAL A 106 5.97 11.16 -23.70
C VAL A 106 6.16 11.89 -25.03
N GLY A 107 7.42 12.08 -25.47
CA GLY A 107 7.74 12.83 -26.68
C GLY A 107 7.93 14.34 -26.48
N GLN A 108 7.66 14.88 -25.30
CA GLN A 108 7.99 16.26 -24.97
C GLN A 108 9.45 16.38 -24.49
N MET A 109 10.07 17.52 -24.81
CA MET A 109 11.39 17.82 -24.28
C MET A 109 11.33 17.99 -22.77
N ALA A 110 12.20 17.28 -22.04
CA ALA A 110 12.30 17.42 -20.60
C ALA A 110 12.77 18.85 -20.25
N PRO A 111 12.15 19.50 -19.24
CA PRO A 111 12.64 20.78 -18.75
C PRO A 111 14.06 20.63 -18.23
N ASP A 112 14.92 21.62 -18.49
CA ASP A 112 16.26 21.62 -17.93
C ASP A 112 16.20 21.83 -16.41
N PHE A 113 17.09 21.18 -15.70
CA PHE A 113 17.23 21.32 -14.25
C PHE A 113 18.71 21.35 -13.88
N THR A 114 19.03 21.97 -12.77
CA THR A 114 20.36 21.94 -12.17
C THR A 114 20.25 21.46 -10.73
N LEU A 115 20.91 20.37 -10.42
CA LEU A 115 20.94 19.77 -9.08
C LEU A 115 22.40 19.65 -8.62
N PRO A 116 22.67 19.82 -7.31
CA PRO A 116 24.00 19.54 -6.76
C PRO A 116 24.23 18.03 -6.69
N ASP A 117 25.44 17.58 -7.03
CA ASP A 117 25.91 16.22 -6.79
C ASP A 117 26.28 15.99 -5.32
N SER A 118 26.78 14.81 -4.98
CA SER A 118 27.22 14.47 -3.62
C SER A 118 28.41 15.30 -3.11
N GLN A 119 29.10 16.01 -4.02
CA GLN A 119 30.21 16.92 -3.73
C GLN A 119 29.80 18.39 -3.82
N ASN A 120 28.50 18.65 -3.95
CA ASN A 120 27.90 19.98 -4.08
C ASN A 120 28.27 20.74 -5.40
N HIS A 121 28.66 20.01 -6.45
CA HIS A 121 28.87 20.59 -7.77
C HIS A 121 27.52 20.62 -8.53
N PRO A 122 27.25 21.72 -9.29
CA PRO A 122 26.00 21.81 -10.04
C PRO A 122 26.06 20.89 -11.28
N VAL A 123 25.11 19.99 -11.41
CA VAL A 123 24.90 19.11 -12.56
C VAL A 123 23.61 19.52 -13.26
N SER A 124 23.67 19.91 -14.52
CA SER A 124 22.48 20.22 -15.32
C SER A 124 22.20 19.12 -16.34
N LEU A 125 20.92 18.95 -16.71
CA LEU A 125 20.53 17.99 -17.75
C LEU A 125 21.21 18.32 -19.10
N THR A 126 21.19 19.57 -19.49
CA THR A 126 21.84 20.03 -20.70
C THR A 126 23.37 19.80 -20.67
N GLY A 127 23.99 20.02 -19.52
CA GLY A 127 25.41 19.71 -19.29
C GLY A 127 25.68 18.20 -19.45
N ALA A 128 24.89 17.35 -18.84
CA ALA A 128 25.04 15.88 -18.94
C ALA A 128 24.87 15.34 -20.36
N LEU A 129 23.95 15.92 -21.15
CA LEU A 129 23.72 15.54 -22.54
C LEU A 129 24.86 15.98 -23.48
N ASN A 130 25.53 17.09 -23.18
CA ASN A 130 26.59 17.68 -24.03
C ASN A 130 28.00 17.29 -23.59
N SER A 131 28.17 16.76 -22.39
CA SER A 131 29.48 16.31 -21.90
C SER A 131 29.93 15.04 -22.62
N PRO A 132 31.22 14.91 -22.95
CA PRO A 132 31.75 13.65 -23.46
C PRO A 132 31.60 12.56 -22.40
N PHE A 133 31.09 11.41 -22.81
CA PHE A 133 30.90 10.26 -21.91
C PHE A 133 32.27 9.62 -21.62
N THR A 134 32.75 9.74 -20.40
CA THR A 134 33.91 8.99 -19.89
C THR A 134 33.39 7.82 -19.06
N PRO A 135 33.47 6.57 -19.53
CA PRO A 135 33.06 5.41 -18.70
C PRO A 135 34.06 5.24 -17.57
N GLU A 136 33.60 5.40 -16.34
CA GLU A 136 34.41 5.35 -15.10
C GLU A 136 34.90 3.93 -14.74
N SER A 137 34.58 2.92 -15.52
CA SER A 137 34.89 1.53 -15.17
C SER A 137 35.27 0.68 -16.38
N THR A 138 36.33 1.03 -17.08
CA THR A 138 37.04 -0.01 -17.87
C THR A 138 38.50 0.38 -18.10
N THR A 139 39.36 -0.50 -17.71
CA THR A 139 40.81 -0.51 -17.90
C THR A 139 41.23 -0.48 -19.37
N ARG A 140 40.54 0.24 -20.21
CA ARG A 140 40.88 0.40 -21.63
C ARG A 140 40.61 1.85 -22.01
N ALA A 141 41.69 2.59 -22.19
CA ALA A 141 41.70 3.95 -22.70
C ALA A 141 40.90 4.06 -24.02
N ALA A 142 39.63 4.26 -23.95
CA ALA A 142 38.81 4.70 -25.06
C ALA A 142 38.48 6.17 -24.79
N THR A 143 39.29 7.06 -25.30
CA THR A 143 38.97 8.47 -25.45
C THR A 143 37.86 8.58 -26.49
N SER A 144 36.66 8.22 -26.12
CA SER A 144 35.52 8.42 -27.01
C SER A 144 35.00 9.83 -26.79
N THR A 145 35.19 10.69 -27.78
CA THR A 145 34.54 12.00 -27.90
C THR A 145 33.06 11.89 -28.26
N ALA A 146 32.46 10.72 -28.04
CA ALA A 146 31.04 10.49 -28.31
C ALA A 146 30.20 11.20 -27.27
N LYS A 147 29.24 12.01 -27.70
CA LYS A 147 28.22 12.61 -26.87
C LYS A 147 27.29 11.51 -26.33
N ALA A 148 26.74 11.70 -25.15
CA ALA A 148 25.72 10.81 -24.59
C ALA A 148 24.53 10.72 -25.55
N ALA A 149 24.09 9.50 -25.87
CA ALA A 149 22.91 9.27 -26.70
C ALA A 149 21.59 9.59 -25.94
N GLY A 150 21.66 9.67 -24.64
CA GLY A 150 20.55 10.02 -23.76
C GLY A 150 20.95 9.97 -22.29
N VAL A 151 20.10 10.48 -21.43
CA VAL A 151 20.25 10.45 -19.97
C VAL A 151 19.09 9.69 -19.38
N ILE A 152 19.36 8.73 -18.52
CA ILE A 152 18.36 8.01 -17.76
C ILE A 152 18.28 8.62 -16.36
N LEU A 153 17.15 9.21 -16.01
CA LEU A 153 16.89 9.74 -14.68
C LEU A 153 16.18 8.67 -13.85
N ILE A 154 16.80 8.26 -12.74
CA ILE A 154 16.23 7.29 -11.83
C ILE A 154 15.82 8.01 -10.54
N PHE A 155 14.53 8.13 -10.32
CA PHE A 155 13.97 8.67 -9.08
C PHE A 155 13.67 7.51 -8.12
N TYR A 156 14.25 7.56 -6.95
CA TYR A 156 13.91 6.59 -5.91
C TYR A 156 13.46 7.31 -4.65
N ARG A 157 12.50 6.71 -3.96
CA ARG A 157 12.03 7.19 -2.67
C ARG A 157 12.76 6.44 -1.58
N GLY A 158 13.57 7.14 -0.79
CA GLY A 158 14.20 6.57 0.40
C GLY A 158 13.12 6.17 1.42
N TYR A 159 13.30 5.00 2.04
CA TYR A 159 12.50 4.60 3.18
C TYR A 159 13.21 5.16 4.43
N TRP A 160 12.65 6.20 5.00
CA TRP A 160 12.93 6.73 6.32
C TRP A 160 11.65 6.83 7.11
#